data_87ee681c4fec8dcfa2d054b40b84850a
#
_entry.id   87ee681c4fec8dcfa2d054b40b84850a
#
_cell.length_a   1.000
_cell.length_b   1.000
_cell.length_c   1.000
_cell.angle_alpha   90.00
_cell.angle_beta   90.00
_cell.angle_gamma   90.00
#
_symmetry.space_group_name_H-M   'P 1'
#
loop_
_entity.id
_entity.type
_entity.pdbx_description
1 polymer ?
#
loop_
_entity_poly.entity_id
_entity_poly.type
_entity_poly.pdbx_seq_one_letter_code
_entity_poly.pdbx_strand_id
1 'polypeptide(L)'
;MIKKIYKKYEIIFNVIFFSIFPIMAFYLMEFYEHNPFEEVRFMAGFFNIILFELIAWILYFVTGRAKWALRAVFIVAMVFGLINHYVMLFRSTPFVPWDIFSIGTATSVASNYDFAPTAGVVVVTVIFIALIVLMHFVDFRIKWKFRLRLIPTVLGILALCLFVNALQDEDFQTDNYLYPFLFTPAYMTKVNGMAVTFAMDLKFVAVDKPDGYSRQKAKELLDSYVGTDDNTAITDKSDYPNIIVVMDEAFSDLSVLGDFDTNTDYMPFVHSLEKGNENTITGYLNTSVCGGNTADTEFEFLTGNTMAFLPVGSIPYQQYIKSTTPSLASYLKSIGYATYAQHPYYGSGWNRDTVYPLLGFDNLSFMQDYSNQRFVRKYISDETSFDRIIETYENKPDGQPAFIFNVTMQNHGGYTDTYYGFDNTVTADKLNNSALDQYLSLIKMTDEDLKNLIEYFSNVDEKTIVVFFGDHQPNDTVASSVLAANGMDYNNLSNEELKLRYQVPYVIWANYDIDEAAGKDTSVNYLAANVLKAAGVPTNDYQSFLLKLQEEYPIISAVRTDKTADKTLDKASNKSDKATGSKKKKADSDMLNDYKLLQYYRLFDWEDK
;
A
#
# COMPACT_ATOMS: atom_id res chain seq x y z
N MET A 1 -4.11 -47.47 40.29
CA MET A 1 -2.78 -46.79 40.35
C MET A 1 -2.83 -45.41 39.67
N ILE A 2 -3.25 -45.29 38.41
CA ILE A 2 -3.30 -44.01 37.67
C ILE A 2 -4.15 -42.93 38.32
N LYS A 3 -5.39 -43.25 38.77
CA LYS A 3 -6.28 -42.29 39.51
C LYS A 3 -5.67 -41.78 40.81
N LYS A 4 -4.85 -42.55 41.49
CA LYS A 4 -4.21 -42.15 42.74
C LYS A 4 -3.00 -41.23 42.51
N ILE A 5 -2.26 -41.47 41.40
CA ILE A 5 -1.17 -40.60 40.92
C ILE A 5 -1.75 -39.29 40.44
N TYR A 6 -2.80 -39.31 39.59
CA TYR A 6 -3.46 -38.10 39.10
C TYR A 6 -3.93 -37.22 40.28
N LYS A 7 -4.65 -37.81 41.28
CA LYS A 7 -5.15 -37.05 42.42
C LYS A 7 -4.04 -36.41 43.28
N LYS A 8 -2.86 -37.05 43.32
CA LYS A 8 -1.69 -36.53 44.06
C LYS A 8 -1.02 -35.34 43.34
N TYR A 9 -1.04 -35.34 41.99
CA TYR A 9 -0.37 -34.35 41.18
C TYR A 9 -1.38 -33.58 40.28
N GLU A 10 -2.65 -33.55 40.66
CA GLU A 10 -3.75 -32.97 39.87
C GLU A 10 -3.46 -31.55 39.39
N ILE A 11 -2.91 -30.70 40.27
CA ILE A 11 -2.57 -29.32 39.94
C ILE A 11 -1.48 -29.27 38.83
N ILE A 12 -0.42 -30.08 38.98
CA ILE A 12 0.68 -30.12 38.02
C ILE A 12 0.19 -30.61 36.66
N PHE A 13 -0.60 -31.70 36.66
CA PHE A 13 -1.18 -32.23 35.44
C PHE A 13 -2.11 -31.21 34.76
N ASN A 14 -2.93 -30.51 35.51
CA ASN A 14 -3.85 -29.49 34.99
C ASN A 14 -3.07 -28.31 34.39
N VAL A 15 -2.00 -27.85 35.04
CA VAL A 15 -1.14 -26.76 34.54
C VAL A 15 -0.45 -27.17 33.25
N ILE A 16 0.24 -28.32 33.24
CA ILE A 16 0.92 -28.83 32.03
C ILE A 16 -0.08 -29.02 30.88
N PHE A 17 -1.22 -29.63 31.17
CA PHE A 17 -2.25 -29.87 30.16
C PHE A 17 -2.84 -28.57 29.64
N PHE A 18 -3.05 -27.55 30.50
CA PHE A 18 -3.54 -26.24 30.08
C PHE A 18 -2.56 -25.55 29.14
N SER A 19 -1.24 -25.57 29.45
CA SER A 19 -0.21 -24.89 28.66
C SER A 19 0.08 -25.56 27.30
N ILE A 20 -0.29 -26.82 27.08
CA ILE A 20 -0.14 -27.44 25.77
C ILE A 20 -1.09 -26.83 24.72
N PHE A 21 -2.29 -26.42 25.12
CA PHE A 21 -3.30 -25.91 24.17
C PHE A 21 -2.94 -24.55 23.55
N PRO A 22 -2.46 -23.53 24.30
CA PRO A 22 -2.01 -22.28 23.70
C PRO A 22 -0.89 -22.49 22.67
N ILE A 23 0.05 -23.40 22.95
CA ILE A 23 1.10 -23.79 22.01
C ILE A 23 0.49 -24.37 20.73
N MET A 24 -0.47 -25.29 20.86
CA MET A 24 -1.18 -25.85 19.71
C MET A 24 -1.94 -24.79 18.92
N ALA A 25 -2.58 -23.83 19.60
CA ALA A 25 -3.32 -22.76 18.94
C ALA A 25 -2.40 -21.87 18.09
N PHE A 26 -1.21 -21.53 18.61
CA PHE A 26 -0.20 -20.82 17.86
C PHE A 26 0.21 -21.56 16.58
N TYR A 27 0.69 -22.80 16.70
CA TYR A 27 1.13 -23.55 15.53
C TYR A 27 0.01 -23.79 14.51
N LEU A 28 -1.21 -24.07 14.96
CA LEU A 28 -2.35 -24.25 14.05
C LEU A 28 -2.72 -22.95 13.33
N MET A 29 -2.57 -21.80 13.97
CA MET A 29 -2.82 -20.51 13.35
C MET A 29 -1.83 -20.26 12.19
N GLU A 30 -0.54 -20.51 12.40
CA GLU A 30 0.48 -20.35 11.37
C GLU A 30 0.27 -21.30 10.17
N PHE A 31 -0.28 -22.49 10.38
CA PHE A 31 -0.55 -23.45 9.31
C PHE A 31 -1.59 -22.99 8.28
N TYR A 32 -2.26 -21.86 8.50
CA TYR A 32 -3.08 -21.26 7.45
C TYR A 32 -2.24 -20.69 6.29
N GLU A 33 -0.99 -20.29 6.54
CA GLU A 33 -0.11 -19.67 5.56
C GLU A 33 1.10 -20.51 5.19
N HIS A 34 1.77 -21.10 6.18
CA HIS A 34 3.05 -21.79 5.98
C HIS A 34 3.30 -22.86 7.04
N ASN A 35 4.37 -23.64 6.85
CA ASN A 35 4.82 -24.61 7.84
C ASN A 35 5.64 -23.90 8.95
N PRO A 36 5.05 -23.66 10.15
CA PRO A 36 5.75 -22.93 11.20
C PRO A 36 6.98 -23.62 11.76
N PHE A 37 7.12 -24.94 11.56
CA PHE A 37 8.28 -25.68 12.03
C PHE A 37 9.51 -25.48 11.15
N GLU A 38 9.33 -25.03 9.90
CA GLU A 38 10.40 -24.77 8.94
C GLU A 38 10.72 -23.27 8.87
N GLU A 39 9.71 -22.41 8.97
CA GLU A 39 9.84 -21.00 8.63
C GLU A 39 9.98 -20.08 9.88
N VAL A 40 9.23 -20.36 10.95
CA VAL A 40 9.28 -19.49 12.14
C VAL A 40 10.60 -19.70 12.88
N ARG A 41 11.35 -18.61 13.08
CA ARG A 41 12.60 -18.65 13.82
C ARG A 41 12.40 -19.08 15.27
N PHE A 42 13.36 -19.80 15.83
CA PHE A 42 13.23 -20.40 17.17
C PHE A 42 12.84 -19.39 18.25
N MET A 43 13.53 -18.23 18.34
CA MET A 43 13.22 -17.20 19.34
C MET A 43 11.85 -16.57 19.10
N ALA A 44 11.49 -16.33 17.85
CA ALA A 44 10.16 -15.82 17.48
C ALA A 44 9.06 -16.81 17.87
N GLY A 45 9.22 -18.10 17.60
CA GLY A 45 8.32 -19.16 18.04
C GLY A 45 8.15 -19.18 19.57
N PHE A 46 9.25 -19.04 20.31
CA PHE A 46 9.21 -18.96 21.76
C PHE A 46 8.41 -17.73 22.26
N PHE A 47 8.57 -16.56 21.62
CA PHE A 47 7.82 -15.35 21.98
C PHE A 47 6.33 -15.45 21.60
N ASN A 48 5.98 -16.07 20.47
CA ASN A 48 4.59 -16.37 20.17
C ASN A 48 3.96 -17.27 21.25
N ILE A 49 4.66 -18.31 21.68
CA ILE A 49 4.19 -19.17 22.77
C ILE A 49 3.95 -18.36 24.04
N ILE A 50 4.86 -17.45 24.41
CA ILE A 50 4.68 -16.56 25.58
C ILE A 50 3.41 -15.70 25.43
N LEU A 51 3.18 -15.10 24.27
CA LEU A 51 1.96 -14.32 24.01
C LEU A 51 0.70 -15.15 24.22
N PHE A 52 0.64 -16.32 23.62
CA PHE A 52 -0.52 -17.22 23.72
C PHE A 52 -0.73 -17.72 25.17
N GLU A 53 0.34 -18.04 25.88
CA GLU A 53 0.28 -18.44 27.30
C GLU A 53 -0.23 -17.30 28.18
N LEU A 54 0.31 -16.08 28.05
CA LEU A 54 -0.14 -14.93 28.83
C LEU A 54 -1.63 -14.66 28.61
N ILE A 55 -2.08 -14.66 27.36
CA ILE A 55 -3.50 -14.47 27.01
C ILE A 55 -4.36 -15.58 27.63
N ALA A 56 -3.96 -16.84 27.49
CA ALA A 56 -4.69 -17.98 28.04
C ALA A 56 -4.82 -17.91 29.56
N TRP A 57 -3.72 -17.60 30.27
CA TRP A 57 -3.73 -17.49 31.72
C TRP A 57 -4.56 -16.29 32.21
N ILE A 58 -4.49 -15.13 31.55
CA ILE A 58 -5.35 -13.97 31.84
C ILE A 58 -6.82 -14.39 31.72
N LEU A 59 -7.20 -15.00 30.59
CA LEU A 59 -8.56 -15.46 30.35
C LEU A 59 -9.01 -16.55 31.36
N TYR A 60 -8.09 -17.40 31.79
CA TYR A 60 -8.38 -18.39 32.82
C TYR A 60 -8.70 -17.76 34.16
N PHE A 61 -7.92 -16.74 34.57
CA PHE A 61 -8.21 -16.00 35.81
C PHE A 61 -9.51 -15.17 35.71
N VAL A 62 -9.79 -14.58 34.55
CA VAL A 62 -11.04 -13.85 34.29
C VAL A 62 -12.24 -14.79 34.36
N THR A 63 -12.25 -15.88 33.60
CA THR A 63 -13.39 -16.77 33.49
C THR A 63 -13.52 -17.74 34.67
N GLY A 64 -12.40 -18.05 35.33
CA GLY A 64 -12.30 -19.06 36.39
C GLY A 64 -12.46 -20.50 35.91
N ARG A 65 -12.49 -20.74 34.59
CA ARG A 65 -12.71 -22.06 33.98
C ARG A 65 -11.82 -22.26 32.76
N ALA A 66 -11.03 -23.32 32.76
CA ALA A 66 -10.11 -23.66 31.68
C ALA A 66 -10.80 -23.74 30.30
N LYS A 67 -11.94 -24.43 30.22
CA LYS A 67 -12.65 -24.61 28.97
C LYS A 67 -13.05 -23.33 28.27
N TRP A 68 -13.43 -22.28 29.01
CA TRP A 68 -13.81 -21.01 28.41
C TRP A 68 -12.60 -20.21 27.97
N ALA A 69 -11.53 -20.22 28.77
CA ALA A 69 -10.27 -19.55 28.42
C ALA A 69 -9.67 -20.17 27.13
N LEU A 70 -9.51 -21.49 27.10
CA LEU A 70 -8.94 -22.18 25.96
C LEU A 70 -9.79 -22.04 24.70
N ARG A 71 -11.13 -22.16 24.80
CA ARG A 71 -12.02 -21.91 23.65
C ARG A 71 -11.86 -20.53 23.10
N ALA A 72 -11.78 -19.50 23.95
CA ALA A 72 -11.59 -18.13 23.49
C ALA A 72 -10.26 -17.98 22.73
N VAL A 73 -9.16 -18.53 23.27
CA VAL A 73 -7.86 -18.53 22.59
C VAL A 73 -7.94 -19.18 21.20
N PHE A 74 -8.54 -20.36 21.11
CA PHE A 74 -8.66 -21.09 19.83
C PHE A 74 -9.58 -20.39 18.83
N ILE A 75 -10.69 -19.82 19.26
CA ILE A 75 -11.59 -19.06 18.39
C ILE A 75 -10.87 -17.82 17.85
N VAL A 76 -10.17 -17.07 18.71
CA VAL A 76 -9.43 -15.88 18.28
C VAL A 76 -8.30 -16.26 17.32
N ALA A 77 -7.52 -17.29 17.65
CA ALA A 77 -6.45 -17.76 16.76
C ALA A 77 -6.96 -18.23 15.40
N MET A 78 -8.07 -19.00 15.37
CA MET A 78 -8.71 -19.44 14.14
C MET A 78 -9.19 -18.27 13.27
N VAL A 79 -9.88 -17.32 13.89
CA VAL A 79 -10.41 -16.14 13.16
C VAL A 79 -9.26 -15.27 12.67
N PHE A 80 -8.25 -15.02 13.51
CA PHE A 80 -7.08 -14.23 13.14
C PHE A 80 -6.31 -14.88 11.97
N GLY A 81 -6.03 -16.19 12.04
CA GLY A 81 -5.36 -16.90 10.97
C GLY A 81 -6.15 -16.90 9.65
N LEU A 82 -7.47 -17.08 9.70
CA LEU A 82 -8.34 -17.00 8.52
C LEU A 82 -8.35 -15.60 7.92
N ILE A 83 -8.46 -14.54 8.74
CA ILE A 83 -8.41 -13.17 8.26
C ILE A 83 -7.07 -12.91 7.58
N ASN A 84 -5.96 -13.27 8.23
CA ASN A 84 -4.63 -13.09 7.66
C ASN A 84 -4.49 -13.83 6.33
N HIS A 85 -4.94 -15.08 6.24
CA HIS A 85 -4.89 -15.86 5.02
C HIS A 85 -5.57 -15.15 3.83
N TYR A 86 -6.82 -14.70 4.01
CA TYR A 86 -7.53 -14.03 2.93
C TYR A 86 -6.95 -12.65 2.62
N VAL A 87 -6.46 -11.91 3.62
CA VAL A 87 -5.76 -10.64 3.40
C VAL A 87 -4.47 -10.85 2.60
N MET A 88 -3.69 -11.88 2.95
CA MET A 88 -2.50 -12.27 2.19
C MET A 88 -2.84 -12.67 0.75
N LEU A 89 -3.88 -13.47 0.57
CA LEU A 89 -4.31 -13.92 -0.76
C LEU A 89 -4.73 -12.76 -1.68
N PHE A 90 -5.38 -11.74 -1.13
CA PHE A 90 -5.94 -10.64 -1.93
C PHE A 90 -4.99 -9.46 -2.09
N ARG A 91 -4.12 -9.23 -1.13
CA ARG A 91 -3.28 -8.01 -1.04
C ARG A 91 -1.77 -8.30 -1.04
N SER A 92 -1.37 -9.57 -0.92
CA SER A 92 0.04 -10.00 -0.76
C SER A 92 0.75 -9.37 0.45
N THR A 93 0.00 -8.83 1.41
CA THR A 93 0.49 -8.28 2.68
C THR A 93 -0.29 -8.86 3.86
N PRO A 94 0.34 -9.03 5.06
CA PRO A 94 -0.34 -9.61 6.22
C PRO A 94 -1.44 -8.69 6.77
N PHE A 95 -2.29 -9.29 7.61
CA PHE A 95 -3.24 -8.55 8.43
C PHE A 95 -2.49 -7.81 9.56
N VAL A 96 -2.64 -6.50 9.60
CA VAL A 96 -1.93 -5.59 10.51
C VAL A 96 -2.89 -4.84 11.45
N PRO A 97 -2.41 -4.28 12.59
CA PRO A 97 -3.30 -3.68 13.59
C PRO A 97 -4.25 -2.61 13.08
N TRP A 98 -3.83 -1.79 12.12
CA TRP A 98 -4.64 -0.71 11.56
C TRP A 98 -5.68 -1.19 10.52
N ASP A 99 -5.59 -2.43 10.01
CA ASP A 99 -6.64 -3.00 9.17
C ASP A 99 -8.00 -3.08 9.89
N ILE A 100 -8.00 -3.04 11.22
CA ILE A 100 -9.22 -2.98 12.02
C ILE A 100 -10.07 -1.74 11.65
N PHE A 101 -9.45 -0.64 11.24
CA PHE A 101 -10.15 0.57 10.79
C PHE A 101 -10.75 0.43 9.38
N SER A 102 -10.27 -0.55 8.61
CA SER A 102 -10.65 -0.80 7.21
C SER A 102 -11.74 -1.87 7.03
N ILE A 103 -12.28 -2.42 8.12
CA ILE A 103 -13.27 -3.52 8.07
C ILE A 103 -14.50 -3.14 7.23
N GLY A 104 -14.97 -1.89 7.30
CA GLY A 104 -16.09 -1.39 6.50
C GLY A 104 -15.83 -1.50 5.00
N THR A 105 -14.66 -1.08 4.56
CA THR A 105 -14.25 -1.17 3.15
C THR A 105 -14.07 -2.62 2.72
N ALA A 106 -13.42 -3.45 3.54
CA ALA A 106 -13.22 -4.86 3.23
C ALA A 106 -14.56 -5.58 3.00
N THR A 107 -15.59 -5.28 3.79
CA THR A 107 -16.93 -5.87 3.62
C THR A 107 -17.64 -5.39 2.35
N SER A 108 -17.44 -4.16 1.91
CA SER A 108 -18.08 -3.61 0.71
C SER A 108 -17.54 -4.23 -0.59
N VAL A 109 -16.28 -4.63 -0.61
CA VAL A 109 -15.62 -5.26 -1.77
C VAL A 109 -15.54 -6.78 -1.70
N ALA A 110 -15.92 -7.38 -0.58
CA ALA A 110 -15.78 -8.82 -0.33
C ALA A 110 -16.44 -9.69 -1.42
N SER A 111 -17.57 -9.24 -2.00
CA SER A 111 -18.25 -9.95 -3.09
C SER A 111 -17.43 -10.06 -4.38
N ASN A 112 -16.36 -9.30 -4.52
CA ASN A 112 -15.50 -9.27 -5.71
C ASN A 112 -14.37 -10.29 -5.65
N TYR A 113 -14.19 -10.97 -4.50
CA TYR A 113 -13.11 -11.91 -4.26
C TYR A 113 -13.63 -13.34 -4.11
N ASP A 114 -12.84 -14.30 -4.57
CA ASP A 114 -13.13 -15.73 -4.35
C ASP A 114 -12.62 -16.16 -2.97
N PHE A 115 -13.56 -16.49 -2.10
CA PHE A 115 -13.29 -17.03 -0.76
C PHE A 115 -13.30 -18.56 -0.74
N ALA A 116 -13.22 -19.24 -1.88
CA ALA A 116 -13.17 -20.70 -1.91
C ALA A 116 -11.96 -21.20 -1.11
N PRO A 117 -12.18 -21.97 -0.03
CA PRO A 117 -11.07 -22.39 0.82
C PRO A 117 -10.25 -23.48 0.12
N THR A 118 -8.95 -23.38 0.20
CA THR A 118 -8.06 -24.48 -0.20
C THR A 118 -8.25 -25.71 0.70
N ALA A 119 -7.84 -26.89 0.25
CA ALA A 119 -7.88 -28.10 1.07
C ALA A 119 -7.12 -27.93 2.40
N GLY A 120 -5.99 -27.20 2.40
CA GLY A 120 -5.21 -26.88 3.60
C GLY A 120 -6.02 -26.05 4.60
N VAL A 121 -6.65 -24.96 4.15
CA VAL A 121 -7.51 -24.11 4.99
C VAL A 121 -8.65 -24.91 5.62
N VAL A 122 -9.31 -25.77 4.83
CA VAL A 122 -10.39 -26.63 5.35
C VAL A 122 -9.87 -27.57 6.43
N VAL A 123 -8.75 -28.24 6.20
CA VAL A 123 -8.16 -29.18 7.17
C VAL A 123 -7.81 -28.48 8.48
N VAL A 124 -7.10 -27.34 8.42
CA VAL A 124 -6.72 -26.57 9.61
C VAL A 124 -7.96 -26.09 10.38
N THR A 125 -8.97 -25.58 9.67
CA THR A 125 -10.23 -25.11 10.28
C THR A 125 -10.99 -26.26 10.96
N VAL A 126 -11.07 -27.44 10.32
CA VAL A 126 -11.71 -28.63 10.92
C VAL A 126 -10.97 -29.06 12.20
N ILE A 127 -9.64 -29.02 12.21
CA ILE A 127 -8.84 -29.33 13.41
C ILE A 127 -9.13 -28.32 14.52
N PHE A 128 -9.18 -27.00 14.22
CA PHE A 128 -9.57 -25.98 15.20
C PHE A 128 -10.95 -26.26 15.81
N ILE A 129 -11.95 -26.51 14.97
CA ILE A 129 -13.32 -26.80 15.43
C ILE A 129 -13.35 -28.07 16.30
N ALA A 130 -12.66 -29.13 15.88
CA ALA A 130 -12.59 -30.37 16.64
C ALA A 130 -11.98 -30.14 18.04
N LEU A 131 -10.89 -29.37 18.13
CA LEU A 131 -10.25 -29.04 19.41
C LEU A 131 -11.12 -28.14 20.27
N ILE A 132 -11.80 -27.14 19.70
CA ILE A 132 -12.78 -26.30 20.42
C ILE A 132 -13.90 -27.15 21.04
N VAL A 133 -14.37 -28.16 20.32
CA VAL A 133 -15.38 -29.12 20.83
C VAL A 133 -14.79 -30.00 21.93
N LEU A 134 -13.60 -30.57 21.72
CA LEU A 134 -12.89 -31.39 22.69
C LEU A 134 -12.60 -30.67 24.00
N MET A 135 -12.39 -29.35 23.97
CA MET A 135 -12.23 -28.54 25.18
C MET A 135 -13.46 -28.55 26.11
N HIS A 136 -14.61 -29.06 25.64
CA HIS A 136 -15.76 -29.32 26.52
C HIS A 136 -15.38 -30.22 27.70
N PHE A 137 -14.48 -31.16 27.47
CA PHE A 137 -14.04 -32.15 28.45
C PHE A 137 -12.91 -31.63 29.36
N VAL A 138 -12.31 -30.47 29.06
CA VAL A 138 -11.24 -29.81 29.82
C VAL A 138 -11.86 -28.81 30.80
N ASP A 139 -12.44 -29.25 31.89
CA ASP A 139 -13.17 -28.34 32.83
C ASP A 139 -12.54 -28.36 34.23
N PHE A 140 -11.31 -27.88 34.37
CA PHE A 140 -10.81 -27.55 35.71
C PHE A 140 -11.07 -26.07 36.02
N ARG A 141 -11.30 -25.80 37.32
CA ARG A 141 -11.83 -24.52 37.78
C ARG A 141 -10.99 -23.94 38.91
N ILE A 142 -10.85 -22.61 38.92
CA ILE A 142 -10.31 -21.89 40.08
C ILE A 142 -11.40 -21.78 41.13
N LYS A 143 -11.08 -22.25 42.36
CA LYS A 143 -12.01 -22.17 43.52
C LYS A 143 -11.96 -20.81 44.22
N TRP A 144 -11.11 -19.89 43.78
CA TRP A 144 -10.97 -18.57 44.39
C TRP A 144 -12.18 -17.68 44.10
N LYS A 145 -12.52 -16.79 45.06
CA LYS A 145 -13.52 -15.75 44.84
C LYS A 145 -13.05 -14.82 43.71
N PHE A 146 -13.97 -14.27 42.93
CA PHE A 146 -13.67 -13.41 41.79
C PHE A 146 -12.66 -12.29 42.14
N ARG A 147 -12.86 -11.60 43.30
CA ARG A 147 -11.94 -10.53 43.74
C ARG A 147 -10.48 -10.98 43.90
N LEU A 148 -10.24 -12.22 44.34
CA LEU A 148 -8.88 -12.76 44.44
C LEU A 148 -8.27 -13.12 43.08
N ARG A 149 -9.12 -13.44 42.12
CA ARG A 149 -8.68 -13.71 40.72
C ARG A 149 -8.27 -12.44 40.00
N LEU A 150 -8.78 -11.26 40.40
CA LEU A 150 -8.38 -9.97 39.82
C LEU A 150 -6.89 -9.69 39.98
N ILE A 151 -6.26 -10.13 41.09
CA ILE A 151 -4.83 -9.89 41.30
C ILE A 151 -3.98 -10.54 40.20
N PRO A 152 -4.03 -11.88 39.97
CA PRO A 152 -3.25 -12.48 38.90
C PRO A 152 -3.72 -12.03 37.51
N THR A 153 -4.99 -11.64 37.31
CA THR A 153 -5.46 -11.04 36.05
C THR A 153 -4.74 -9.72 35.77
N VAL A 154 -4.70 -8.80 36.74
CA VAL A 154 -4.01 -7.50 36.55
C VAL A 154 -2.51 -7.68 36.37
N LEU A 155 -1.89 -8.57 37.13
CA LEU A 155 -0.47 -8.89 36.97
C LEU A 155 -0.18 -9.51 35.59
N GLY A 156 -1.07 -10.37 35.09
CA GLY A 156 -0.97 -10.96 33.74
C GLY A 156 -1.12 -9.91 32.64
N ILE A 157 -2.09 -9.00 32.77
CA ILE A 157 -2.25 -7.88 31.83
C ILE A 157 -1.01 -6.98 31.86
N LEU A 158 -0.49 -6.63 33.04
CA LEU A 158 0.74 -5.85 33.15
C LEU A 158 1.92 -6.56 32.46
N ALA A 159 2.09 -7.86 32.72
CA ALA A 159 3.13 -8.65 32.07
C ALA A 159 2.96 -8.70 30.54
N LEU A 160 1.73 -8.82 30.05
CA LEU A 160 1.43 -8.77 28.60
C LEU A 160 1.78 -7.40 28.03
N CYS A 161 1.38 -6.31 28.66
CA CYS A 161 1.71 -4.95 28.21
C CYS A 161 3.23 -4.71 28.19
N LEU A 162 3.96 -5.12 29.22
CA LEU A 162 5.41 -5.00 29.27
C LEU A 162 6.09 -5.86 28.20
N PHE A 163 5.57 -7.05 27.93
CA PHE A 163 6.11 -7.92 26.91
C PHE A 163 5.84 -7.40 25.50
N VAL A 164 4.63 -6.91 25.22
CA VAL A 164 4.28 -6.25 23.94
C VAL A 164 5.16 -5.01 23.73
N ASN A 165 5.37 -4.20 24.78
CA ASN A 165 6.27 -3.04 24.70
C ASN A 165 7.73 -3.46 24.39
N ALA A 166 8.21 -4.54 24.98
CA ALA A 166 9.55 -5.07 24.67
C ALA A 166 9.64 -5.57 23.22
N LEU A 167 8.58 -6.20 22.67
CA LEU A 167 8.54 -6.62 21.26
C LEU A 167 8.57 -5.45 20.29
N GLN A 168 8.20 -4.24 20.70
CA GLN A 168 8.23 -3.02 19.88
C GLN A 168 9.58 -2.30 19.91
N ASP A 169 10.45 -2.68 20.86
CA ASP A 169 11.78 -2.09 21.03
C ASP A 169 12.79 -2.67 20.02
N GLU A 170 13.52 -1.81 19.31
CA GLU A 170 14.43 -2.20 18.23
C GLU A 170 15.67 -2.94 18.74
N ASP A 171 16.20 -2.55 19.90
CA ASP A 171 17.33 -3.24 20.50
C ASP A 171 16.93 -4.64 20.92
N PHE A 172 15.74 -4.78 21.56
CA PHE A 172 15.19 -6.08 21.92
C PHE A 172 14.97 -6.97 20.70
N GLN A 173 14.46 -6.43 19.60
CA GLN A 173 14.25 -7.18 18.34
C GLN A 173 15.58 -7.71 17.79
N THR A 174 16.59 -6.86 17.76
CA THR A 174 17.93 -7.19 17.24
C THR A 174 18.61 -8.24 18.12
N ASP A 175 18.61 -8.05 19.43
CA ASP A 175 19.24 -8.96 20.40
C ASP A 175 18.59 -10.35 20.41
N ASN A 176 17.32 -10.44 20.03
CA ASN A 176 16.56 -11.68 19.99
C ASN A 176 16.31 -12.22 18.57
N TYR A 177 17.03 -11.73 17.57
CA TYR A 177 16.94 -12.20 16.19
C TYR A 177 15.52 -12.14 15.57
N LEU A 178 14.69 -11.22 16.02
CA LEU A 178 13.44 -10.90 15.35
C LEU A 178 13.72 -10.11 14.07
N TYR A 179 12.90 -10.31 13.06
CA TYR A 179 13.04 -9.61 11.78
C TYR A 179 12.24 -8.31 11.82
N PRO A 180 12.89 -7.12 11.81
CA PRO A 180 12.20 -5.85 12.05
C PRO A 180 11.77 -5.11 10.78
N PHE A 181 12.04 -5.65 9.58
CA PHE A 181 11.91 -4.89 8.34
C PHE A 181 10.49 -4.88 7.78
N LEU A 182 9.86 -3.72 7.86
CA LEU A 182 8.48 -3.48 7.42
C LEU A 182 8.30 -3.49 5.89
N PHE A 183 9.34 -3.24 5.11
CA PHE A 183 9.24 -3.27 3.64
C PHE A 183 9.10 -4.70 3.07
N THR A 184 9.24 -5.74 3.90
CA THR A 184 8.92 -7.12 3.55
C THR A 184 7.92 -7.72 4.55
N PRO A 185 6.70 -7.20 4.66
CA PRO A 185 5.77 -7.57 5.73
C PRO A 185 5.36 -9.05 5.67
N ALA A 186 5.19 -9.61 4.47
CA ALA A 186 4.90 -11.03 4.31
C ALA A 186 6.02 -11.92 4.85
N TYR A 187 7.28 -11.60 4.51
CA TYR A 187 8.45 -12.33 5.04
C TYR A 187 8.60 -12.11 6.55
N MET A 188 8.40 -10.89 7.04
CA MET A 188 8.42 -10.58 8.47
C MET A 188 7.44 -11.47 9.26
N THR A 189 6.19 -11.56 8.78
CA THR A 189 5.16 -12.41 9.39
C THR A 189 5.53 -13.88 9.33
N LYS A 190 6.08 -14.34 8.22
CA LYS A 190 6.51 -15.72 8.00
C LYS A 190 7.60 -16.16 9.00
N VAL A 191 8.62 -15.32 9.24
CA VAL A 191 9.76 -15.70 10.10
C VAL A 191 9.56 -15.36 11.57
N ASN A 192 8.73 -14.36 11.89
CA ASN A 192 8.43 -13.97 13.26
C ASN A 192 7.14 -14.62 13.81
N GLY A 193 6.27 -15.14 12.92
CA GLY A 193 4.93 -15.57 13.25
C GLY A 193 3.94 -14.40 13.34
N MET A 194 2.68 -14.68 13.03
CA MET A 194 1.61 -13.67 12.91
C MET A 194 1.39 -12.85 14.18
N ALA A 195 1.34 -13.49 15.35
CA ALA A 195 1.00 -12.79 16.59
C ALA A 195 2.14 -11.90 17.10
N VAL A 196 3.40 -12.32 16.98
CA VAL A 196 4.56 -11.49 17.33
C VAL A 196 4.66 -10.33 16.37
N THR A 197 4.53 -10.54 15.05
CA THR A 197 4.53 -9.45 14.06
C THR A 197 3.44 -8.45 14.34
N PHE A 198 2.20 -8.91 14.56
CA PHE A 198 1.08 -8.02 14.92
C PHE A 198 1.36 -7.22 16.20
N ALA A 199 1.98 -7.82 17.22
CA ALA A 199 2.36 -7.12 18.44
C ALA A 199 3.49 -6.09 18.21
N MET A 200 4.46 -6.39 17.36
CA MET A 200 5.52 -5.45 16.93
C MET A 200 4.92 -4.24 16.20
N ASP A 201 3.95 -4.48 15.33
CA ASP A 201 3.32 -3.47 14.49
C ASP A 201 2.38 -2.53 15.25
N LEU A 202 1.95 -2.88 16.47
CA LEU A 202 1.11 -2.02 17.31
C LEU A 202 1.71 -0.62 17.52
N LYS A 203 3.04 -0.48 17.53
CA LYS A 203 3.71 0.83 17.64
C LYS A 203 3.39 1.77 16.48
N PHE A 204 2.99 1.24 15.32
CA PHE A 204 2.72 2.00 14.10
C PHE A 204 1.25 2.41 13.92
N VAL A 205 0.38 2.08 14.86
CA VAL A 205 -1.03 2.51 14.83
C VAL A 205 -1.16 4.04 14.94
N ALA A 206 -0.19 4.68 15.59
CA ALA A 206 -0.07 6.14 15.68
C ALA A 206 1.21 6.58 14.97
N VAL A 207 1.11 7.65 14.16
CA VAL A 207 2.29 8.25 13.52
C VAL A 207 2.97 9.18 14.50
N ASP A 208 4.20 8.87 14.85
CA ASP A 208 4.99 9.67 15.77
C ASP A 208 5.44 10.99 15.11
N LYS A 209 5.54 12.04 15.92
CA LYS A 209 6.10 13.30 15.48
C LYS A 209 7.57 13.14 15.13
N PRO A 210 8.00 13.59 13.94
CA PRO A 210 9.40 13.54 13.59
C PRO A 210 10.28 14.33 14.58
N ASP A 211 11.53 13.91 14.76
CA ASP A 211 12.48 14.57 15.64
C ASP A 211 12.67 16.03 15.28
N GLY A 212 12.59 16.89 16.30
CA GLY A 212 12.72 18.33 16.12
C GLY A 212 11.54 19.00 15.41
N TYR A 213 10.39 18.33 15.29
CA TYR A 213 9.18 18.89 14.70
C TYR A 213 8.57 19.98 15.60
N SER A 214 8.18 21.08 14.98
CA SER A 214 7.20 22.05 15.49
C SER A 214 6.44 22.65 14.32
N ARG A 215 5.18 23.06 14.53
CA ARG A 215 4.37 23.72 13.49
C ARG A 215 5.08 24.95 12.92
N GLN A 216 5.70 25.76 13.80
CA GLN A 216 6.43 26.96 13.37
C GLN A 216 7.60 26.61 12.45
N LYS A 217 8.42 25.61 12.84
CA LYS A 217 9.55 25.15 12.02
C LYS A 217 9.10 24.64 10.67
N ALA A 218 7.99 23.87 10.61
CA ALA A 218 7.46 23.36 9.34
C ALA A 218 6.94 24.49 8.45
N LYS A 219 6.28 25.53 9.02
CA LYS A 219 5.85 26.73 8.28
C LYS A 219 7.05 27.50 7.75
N GLU A 220 8.04 27.80 8.59
CA GLU A 220 9.27 28.49 8.18
C GLU A 220 10.03 27.74 7.10
N LEU A 221 10.05 26.41 7.19
CA LEU A 221 10.64 25.53 6.19
C LEU A 221 9.89 25.63 4.86
N LEU A 222 8.57 25.53 4.88
CA LEU A 222 7.73 25.65 3.69
C LEU A 222 7.89 27.02 3.03
N ASP A 223 7.83 28.11 3.82
CA ASP A 223 8.00 29.47 3.35
C ASP A 223 9.42 29.73 2.73
N SER A 224 10.43 28.93 3.12
CA SER A 224 11.77 29.02 2.54
C SER A 224 11.88 28.50 1.10
N TYR A 225 10.91 27.72 0.67
CA TYR A 225 10.79 27.17 -0.68
C TYR A 225 9.75 27.94 -1.51
N VAL A 226 9.59 29.24 -1.26
CA VAL A 226 8.72 30.14 -2.04
C VAL A 226 8.88 29.79 -3.51
N GLY A 227 7.75 29.52 -4.17
CA GLY A 227 7.72 29.04 -5.55
C GLY A 227 8.69 29.83 -6.40
N THR A 228 9.70 29.17 -6.90
CA THR A 228 10.68 29.81 -7.77
C THR A 228 9.90 30.29 -8.98
N ASP A 229 9.91 31.58 -9.22
CA ASP A 229 9.52 32.16 -10.51
C ASP A 229 10.38 31.48 -11.58
N ASP A 230 9.97 30.29 -12.01
CA ASP A 230 10.52 29.71 -13.22
C ASP A 230 10.00 30.61 -14.34
N ASN A 231 10.90 31.32 -14.99
CA ASN A 231 10.58 32.25 -16.08
C ASN A 231 9.82 31.57 -17.24
N THR A 232 9.56 30.27 -17.13
CA THR A 232 8.80 29.45 -18.08
C THR A 232 7.33 29.28 -17.67
N ALA A 233 6.92 29.67 -16.45
CA ALA A 233 5.55 29.51 -16.00
C ALA A 233 4.60 30.42 -16.77
N ILE A 234 3.45 29.88 -17.17
CA ILE A 234 2.37 30.60 -17.81
C ILE A 234 1.87 31.67 -16.82
N THR A 235 1.90 32.96 -17.21
CA THR A 235 1.50 34.07 -16.36
C THR A 235 0.04 34.46 -16.54
N ASP A 236 -0.53 34.19 -17.72
CA ASP A 236 -1.95 34.43 -17.98
C ASP A 236 -2.76 33.16 -17.70
N LYS A 237 -3.67 33.24 -16.75
CA LYS A 237 -4.53 32.09 -16.37
C LYS A 237 -5.41 31.56 -17.48
N SER A 238 -5.72 32.40 -18.49
CA SER A 238 -6.47 31.97 -19.67
C SER A 238 -5.71 30.99 -20.56
N ASP A 239 -4.37 30.90 -20.39
CA ASP A 239 -3.49 30.00 -21.14
C ASP A 239 -3.21 28.68 -20.40
N TYR A 240 -3.76 28.50 -19.20
CA TYR A 240 -3.57 27.25 -18.45
C TYR A 240 -4.20 26.07 -19.20
N PRO A 241 -3.46 24.97 -19.40
CA PRO A 241 -3.99 23.77 -20.07
C PRO A 241 -4.99 23.04 -19.17
N ASN A 242 -5.90 22.29 -19.78
CA ASN A 242 -6.62 21.26 -19.07
C ASN A 242 -5.63 20.18 -18.61
N ILE A 243 -5.79 19.70 -17.38
CA ILE A 243 -4.95 18.61 -16.81
C ILE A 243 -5.86 17.40 -16.60
N ILE A 244 -5.63 16.35 -17.37
CA ILE A 244 -6.38 15.09 -17.30
C ILE A 244 -5.43 14.03 -16.77
N VAL A 245 -5.82 13.39 -15.67
CA VAL A 245 -5.03 12.35 -15.03
C VAL A 245 -5.84 11.07 -14.96
N VAL A 246 -5.35 10.04 -15.59
CA VAL A 246 -5.88 8.68 -15.52
C VAL A 246 -4.93 7.83 -14.70
N MET A 247 -5.37 7.42 -13.53
CA MET A 247 -4.73 6.38 -12.75
C MET A 247 -5.45 5.06 -13.02
N ASP A 248 -4.77 4.16 -13.71
CA ASP A 248 -5.38 2.95 -14.22
C ASP A 248 -5.15 1.75 -13.31
N GLU A 249 -6.23 1.09 -12.93
CA GLU A 249 -6.25 -0.06 -12.03
C GLU A 249 -5.34 -1.19 -12.54
N ALA A 250 -4.34 -1.53 -11.74
CA ALA A 250 -3.37 -2.61 -11.97
C ALA A 250 -2.63 -2.54 -13.33
N PHE A 251 -2.63 -1.40 -14.04
CA PHE A 251 -1.95 -1.27 -15.32
C PHE A 251 -0.44 -1.33 -15.14
N SER A 252 0.21 -2.34 -15.71
CA SER A 252 1.66 -2.49 -15.61
C SER A 252 2.25 -3.26 -16.78
N ASP A 253 3.47 -2.91 -17.12
CA ASP A 253 4.29 -3.66 -18.04
C ASP A 253 5.07 -4.75 -17.27
N LEU A 254 4.66 -6.00 -17.43
CA LEU A 254 5.30 -7.12 -16.73
C LEU A 254 6.67 -7.51 -17.31
N SER A 255 7.10 -6.89 -18.42
CA SER A 255 8.46 -7.08 -18.95
C SER A 255 9.54 -6.56 -18.00
N VAL A 256 9.20 -5.67 -17.05
CA VAL A 256 10.10 -5.26 -15.97
C VAL A 256 10.52 -6.42 -15.07
N LEU A 257 9.73 -7.51 -15.02
CA LEU A 257 10.03 -8.73 -14.25
C LEU A 257 10.93 -9.70 -15.04
N GLY A 258 11.24 -9.39 -16.28
CA GLY A 258 12.07 -10.18 -17.18
C GLY A 258 11.33 -10.62 -18.44
N ASP A 259 12.07 -11.24 -19.34
CA ASP A 259 11.57 -11.60 -20.66
C ASP A 259 10.54 -12.74 -20.60
N PHE A 260 9.48 -12.61 -21.37
CA PHE A 260 8.51 -13.67 -21.66
C PHE A 260 7.85 -13.44 -23.03
N ASP A 261 7.47 -14.54 -23.68
CA ASP A 261 6.85 -14.47 -25.00
C ASP A 261 5.33 -14.44 -24.90
N THR A 262 4.70 -13.58 -25.70
CA THR A 262 3.26 -13.51 -25.90
C THR A 262 2.91 -13.67 -27.37
N ASN A 263 1.68 -14.09 -27.67
CA ASN A 263 1.19 -14.24 -29.05
C ASN A 263 1.13 -12.89 -29.82
N THR A 264 0.98 -11.78 -29.09
CA THR A 264 0.97 -10.42 -29.62
C THR A 264 1.41 -9.44 -28.53
N ASP A 265 1.90 -8.26 -28.92
CA ASP A 265 2.18 -7.18 -27.96
C ASP A 265 0.90 -6.81 -27.19
N TYR A 266 1.01 -6.72 -25.86
CA TYR A 266 -0.13 -6.47 -24.96
C TYR A 266 -0.32 -4.99 -24.62
N MET A 267 0.62 -4.10 -25.00
CA MET A 267 0.50 -2.65 -24.85
C MET A 267 1.24 -1.90 -25.97
N PRO A 268 0.86 -2.17 -27.25
CA PRO A 268 1.60 -1.66 -28.39
C PRO A 268 1.62 -0.14 -28.49
N PHE A 269 0.60 0.55 -28.00
CA PHE A 269 0.55 1.99 -28.04
C PHE A 269 1.52 2.60 -27.01
N VAL A 270 1.48 2.19 -25.75
CA VAL A 270 2.42 2.66 -24.71
C VAL A 270 3.85 2.33 -25.09
N HIS A 271 4.15 1.10 -25.56
CA HIS A 271 5.48 0.74 -26.08
C HIS A 271 5.93 1.58 -27.27
N SER A 272 4.99 2.13 -28.05
CA SER A 272 5.34 3.07 -29.13
C SER A 272 5.74 4.44 -28.58
N LEU A 273 5.08 4.90 -27.50
CA LEU A 273 5.37 6.17 -26.84
C LEU A 273 6.72 6.15 -26.12
N GLU A 274 7.10 5.02 -25.55
CA GLU A 274 8.39 4.83 -24.87
C GLU A 274 9.61 4.95 -25.79
N LYS A 275 9.43 4.80 -27.09
CA LYS A 275 10.49 4.98 -28.08
C LYS A 275 10.85 6.45 -28.36
N GLY A 276 10.14 7.37 -27.71
CA GLY A 276 10.26 8.81 -27.88
C GLY A 276 9.29 9.33 -28.95
N ASN A 277 8.34 10.12 -28.52
CA ASN A 277 7.37 10.81 -29.37
C ASN A 277 7.34 12.30 -29.01
N GLU A 278 6.91 13.11 -29.98
CA GLU A 278 6.72 14.55 -29.77
C GLU A 278 5.78 14.80 -28.58
N ASN A 279 6.11 15.81 -27.78
CA ASN A 279 5.28 16.25 -26.66
C ASN A 279 4.99 15.15 -25.63
N THR A 280 5.93 14.20 -25.43
CA THR A 280 5.71 13.03 -24.59
C THR A 280 6.86 12.81 -23.60
N ILE A 281 6.49 12.52 -22.33
CA ILE A 281 7.42 12.07 -21.28
C ILE A 281 6.96 10.67 -20.86
N THR A 282 7.90 9.71 -20.85
CA THR A 282 7.63 8.33 -20.41
C THR A 282 8.70 7.84 -19.44
N GLY A 283 8.37 6.82 -18.67
CA GLY A 283 9.25 6.12 -17.75
C GLY A 283 8.48 5.21 -16.82
N TYR A 284 9.14 4.74 -15.76
CA TYR A 284 8.50 3.94 -14.73
C TYR A 284 8.30 4.74 -13.44
N LEU A 285 7.13 4.61 -12.85
CA LEU A 285 6.83 5.07 -11.49
C LEU A 285 7.16 3.96 -10.50
N ASN A 286 7.86 4.31 -9.44
CA ASN A 286 8.05 3.46 -8.30
C ASN A 286 6.91 3.72 -7.31
N THR A 287 5.98 2.76 -7.21
CA THR A 287 4.83 2.79 -6.31
C THR A 287 5.23 2.33 -4.91
N SER A 288 4.39 2.60 -3.93
CA SER A 288 4.55 2.10 -2.56
C SER A 288 3.75 0.83 -2.28
N VAL A 289 2.93 0.40 -3.23
CA VAL A 289 2.02 -0.74 -3.09
C VAL A 289 2.09 -1.68 -4.29
N CYS A 290 1.69 -2.93 -4.08
CA CYS A 290 1.63 -3.97 -5.10
C CYS A 290 0.44 -4.89 -4.84
N GLY A 291 -0.29 -5.26 -5.87
CA GLY A 291 -1.42 -6.20 -5.78
C GLY A 291 -2.69 -5.63 -5.14
N GLY A 292 -2.73 -4.33 -4.88
CA GLY A 292 -3.86 -3.63 -4.26
C GLY A 292 -3.46 -2.37 -3.51
N ASN A 293 -4.38 -1.78 -2.74
CA ASN A 293 -4.23 -0.53 -2.01
C ASN A 293 -4.11 0.70 -2.91
N THR A 294 -4.90 0.75 -3.96
CA THR A 294 -5.02 1.88 -4.92
C THR A 294 -5.03 3.25 -4.24
N ALA A 295 -5.74 3.38 -3.11
CA ALA A 295 -5.85 4.63 -2.35
C ALA A 295 -4.50 5.19 -1.84
N ASP A 296 -3.48 4.35 -1.68
CA ASP A 296 -2.15 4.79 -1.24
C ASP A 296 -1.42 5.47 -2.39
N THR A 297 -1.58 4.98 -3.62
CA THR A 297 -1.06 5.61 -4.84
C THR A 297 -1.80 6.93 -5.13
N GLU A 298 -3.14 6.96 -4.97
CA GLU A 298 -3.91 8.20 -5.03
C GLU A 298 -3.40 9.25 -4.01
N PHE A 299 -3.17 8.82 -2.78
CA PHE A 299 -2.65 9.67 -1.72
C PHE A 299 -1.28 10.26 -2.07
N GLU A 300 -0.34 9.42 -2.54
CA GLU A 300 0.99 9.90 -2.93
C GLU A 300 0.91 10.89 -4.09
N PHE A 301 0.12 10.59 -5.12
CA PHE A 301 -0.04 11.48 -6.27
C PHE A 301 -0.71 12.81 -5.89
N LEU A 302 -1.88 12.76 -5.24
CA LEU A 302 -2.68 13.95 -4.97
C LEU A 302 -2.05 14.86 -3.92
N THR A 303 -1.39 14.31 -2.90
CA THR A 303 -0.84 15.11 -1.80
C THR A 303 0.64 15.45 -1.95
N GLY A 304 1.39 14.71 -2.77
CA GLY A 304 2.85 14.78 -2.82
C GLY A 304 3.53 14.26 -1.55
N ASN A 305 2.79 13.62 -0.65
CA ASN A 305 3.33 12.91 0.51
C ASN A 305 3.79 11.51 0.09
N THR A 306 4.48 10.77 0.97
CA THR A 306 4.92 9.40 0.66
C THR A 306 4.47 8.41 1.72
N MET A 307 4.18 7.19 1.30
CA MET A 307 3.92 6.06 2.21
C MET A 307 5.18 5.64 2.98
N ALA A 308 6.38 6.01 2.52
CA ALA A 308 7.66 5.67 3.16
C ALA A 308 7.77 6.11 4.64
N PHE A 309 7.01 7.12 5.06
CA PHE A 309 7.02 7.66 6.42
C PHE A 309 5.79 7.29 7.24
N LEU A 310 4.93 6.46 6.68
CA LEU A 310 3.72 5.99 7.33
C LEU A 310 3.86 4.51 7.69
N PRO A 311 3.12 4.02 8.68
CA PRO A 311 3.12 2.61 9.03
C PRO A 311 2.73 1.73 7.84
N VAL A 312 3.44 0.62 7.67
CA VAL A 312 3.19 -0.33 6.58
C VAL A 312 1.75 -0.85 6.62
N GLY A 313 1.08 -0.84 5.46
CA GLY A 313 -0.32 -1.24 5.32
C GLY A 313 -1.32 -0.23 5.85
N SER A 314 -0.89 0.99 6.27
CA SER A 314 -1.83 2.06 6.56
C SER A 314 -2.49 2.54 5.26
N ILE A 315 -3.74 2.99 5.39
CA ILE A 315 -4.53 3.58 4.31
C ILE A 315 -4.87 5.01 4.73
N PRO A 316 -4.14 6.04 4.28
CA PRO A 316 -4.33 7.41 4.74
C PRO A 316 -5.76 7.92 4.60
N TYR A 317 -6.47 7.51 3.55
CA TYR A 317 -7.87 7.84 3.31
C TYR A 317 -8.80 7.39 4.44
N GLN A 318 -8.48 6.30 5.10
CA GLN A 318 -9.30 5.77 6.20
C GLN A 318 -8.81 6.21 7.57
N GLN A 319 -7.51 6.45 7.72
CA GLN A 319 -6.88 6.65 9.02
C GLN A 319 -6.53 8.11 9.30
N TYR A 320 -6.01 8.84 8.33
CA TYR A 320 -5.34 10.13 8.57
C TYR A 320 -6.06 11.33 7.96
N ILE A 321 -6.71 11.20 6.79
CA ILE A 321 -7.44 12.33 6.18
C ILE A 321 -8.80 12.48 6.86
N LYS A 322 -8.87 13.33 7.87
CA LYS A 322 -10.09 13.62 8.67
C LYS A 322 -10.58 15.06 8.56
N SER A 323 -9.79 15.93 7.94
CA SER A 323 -10.07 17.34 7.69
C SER A 323 -9.46 17.75 6.36
N THR A 324 -9.72 18.97 5.92
CA THR A 324 -9.09 19.55 4.73
C THR A 324 -7.59 19.31 4.74
N THR A 325 -7.11 18.68 3.68
CA THR A 325 -5.71 18.30 3.52
C THR A 325 -5.19 18.88 2.21
N PRO A 326 -4.05 19.59 2.21
CA PRO A 326 -3.47 20.17 1.01
C PRO A 326 -3.20 19.11 -0.05
N SER A 327 -3.62 19.38 -1.27
CA SER A 327 -3.48 18.46 -2.40
C SER A 327 -3.25 19.21 -3.72
N LEU A 328 -3.01 18.47 -4.80
CA LEU A 328 -2.98 19.00 -6.16
C LEU A 328 -4.35 19.61 -6.51
N ALA A 329 -5.47 18.96 -6.15
CA ALA A 329 -6.81 19.46 -6.45
C ALA A 329 -7.09 20.78 -5.74
N SER A 330 -6.82 20.89 -4.43
CA SER A 330 -7.00 22.14 -3.68
C SER A 330 -6.10 23.26 -4.21
N TYR A 331 -4.86 22.95 -4.65
CA TYR A 331 -3.97 23.92 -5.26
C TYR A 331 -4.50 24.42 -6.62
N LEU A 332 -4.82 23.51 -7.55
CA LEU A 332 -5.33 23.87 -8.87
C LEU A 332 -6.65 24.65 -8.77
N LYS A 333 -7.54 24.26 -7.86
CA LYS A 333 -8.75 25.02 -7.53
C LYS A 333 -8.41 26.47 -7.11
N SER A 334 -7.39 26.66 -6.26
CA SER A 334 -7.00 27.99 -5.77
C SER A 334 -6.50 28.92 -6.86
N ILE A 335 -5.98 28.37 -7.96
CA ILE A 335 -5.52 29.15 -9.12
C ILE A 335 -6.54 29.22 -10.25
N GLY A 336 -7.74 28.62 -10.10
CA GLY A 336 -8.88 28.82 -10.98
C GLY A 336 -9.38 27.62 -11.77
N TYR A 337 -8.82 26.43 -11.57
CA TYR A 337 -9.33 25.21 -12.21
C TYR A 337 -10.68 24.78 -11.66
N ALA A 338 -11.53 24.24 -12.53
CA ALA A 338 -12.64 23.37 -12.12
C ALA A 338 -12.11 21.97 -11.81
N THR A 339 -12.49 21.40 -10.68
CA THR A 339 -11.91 20.12 -10.19
C THR A 339 -12.93 19.00 -10.19
N TYR A 340 -12.55 17.87 -10.78
CA TYR A 340 -13.39 16.69 -10.98
C TYR A 340 -12.64 15.44 -10.54
N ALA A 341 -13.28 14.59 -9.71
CA ALA A 341 -12.81 13.25 -9.40
C ALA A 341 -13.82 12.21 -9.89
N GLN A 342 -13.36 11.19 -10.59
CA GLN A 342 -14.18 10.20 -11.25
C GLN A 342 -13.70 8.79 -10.92
N HIS A 343 -14.63 7.90 -10.53
CA HIS A 343 -14.34 6.50 -10.27
C HIS A 343 -15.54 5.63 -10.62
N PRO A 344 -15.45 4.72 -11.62
CA PRO A 344 -16.58 3.92 -12.09
C PRO A 344 -16.95 2.77 -11.13
N TYR A 345 -16.92 3.04 -9.82
CA TYR A 345 -17.30 2.12 -8.76
C TYR A 345 -17.94 2.88 -7.58
N TYR A 346 -18.14 2.19 -6.43
CA TYR A 346 -18.77 2.80 -5.25
C TYR A 346 -17.87 3.85 -4.59
N GLY A 347 -18.40 5.03 -4.33
CA GLY A 347 -17.68 6.11 -3.63
C GLY A 347 -17.27 5.76 -2.19
N SER A 348 -17.99 4.82 -1.55
CA SER A 348 -17.61 4.28 -0.23
C SER A 348 -16.34 3.42 -0.25
N GLY A 349 -15.92 2.93 -1.44
CA GLY A 349 -14.65 2.26 -1.61
C GLY A 349 -13.49 3.21 -1.25
N TRP A 350 -12.61 2.79 -0.34
CA TRP A 350 -11.56 3.63 0.23
C TRP A 350 -12.05 4.95 0.85
N ASN A 351 -13.36 5.11 1.13
CA ASN A 351 -13.94 6.33 1.69
C ASN A 351 -13.80 7.57 0.77
N ARG A 352 -13.77 7.37 -0.55
CA ARG A 352 -13.51 8.42 -1.54
C ARG A 352 -14.55 9.52 -1.54
N ASP A 353 -15.84 9.18 -1.33
CA ASP A 353 -16.95 10.14 -1.22
C ASP A 353 -16.77 11.16 -0.09
N THR A 354 -16.05 10.80 0.97
CA THR A 354 -15.68 11.68 2.07
C THR A 354 -14.35 12.37 1.84
N VAL A 355 -13.34 11.65 1.32
CA VAL A 355 -11.95 12.13 1.23
C VAL A 355 -11.76 13.10 0.07
N TYR A 356 -12.33 12.86 -1.10
CA TYR A 356 -12.13 13.74 -2.26
C TYR A 356 -12.55 15.20 -2.00
N PRO A 357 -13.69 15.50 -1.34
CA PRO A 357 -14.00 16.86 -0.94
C PRO A 357 -12.96 17.48 0.02
N LEU A 358 -12.40 16.67 0.95
CA LEU A 358 -11.36 17.13 1.88
C LEU A 358 -10.03 17.41 1.17
N LEU A 359 -9.80 16.80 0.00
CA LEU A 359 -8.66 17.06 -0.89
C LEU A 359 -8.93 18.22 -1.87
N GLY A 360 -10.15 18.79 -1.92
CA GLY A 360 -10.47 19.98 -2.70
C GLY A 360 -11.18 19.73 -4.03
N PHE A 361 -11.66 18.53 -4.30
CA PHE A 361 -12.51 18.27 -5.46
C PHE A 361 -13.93 18.81 -5.22
N ASP A 362 -14.48 19.53 -6.21
CA ASP A 362 -15.84 20.08 -6.17
C ASP A 362 -16.86 19.15 -6.81
N ASN A 363 -16.45 18.39 -7.83
CA ASN A 363 -17.33 17.54 -8.62
C ASN A 363 -16.87 16.09 -8.51
N LEU A 364 -17.80 15.23 -8.10
CA LEU A 364 -17.53 13.80 -7.94
C LEU A 364 -18.44 13.00 -8.88
N SER A 365 -17.90 11.97 -9.51
CA SER A 365 -18.66 10.99 -10.30
C SER A 365 -18.29 9.58 -9.87
N PHE A 366 -19.30 8.84 -9.43
CA PHE A 366 -19.17 7.43 -9.07
C PHE A 366 -20.02 6.55 -9.99
N MET A 367 -20.02 5.25 -9.80
CA MET A 367 -20.65 4.27 -10.69
C MET A 367 -22.05 4.66 -11.17
N GLN A 368 -22.89 5.24 -10.31
CA GLN A 368 -24.26 5.64 -10.65
C GLN A 368 -24.35 6.86 -11.58
N ASP A 369 -23.26 7.63 -11.71
CA ASP A 369 -23.21 8.88 -12.49
C ASP A 369 -22.69 8.65 -13.92
N TYR A 370 -22.33 7.41 -14.27
CA TYR A 370 -21.87 7.02 -15.60
C TYR A 370 -23.06 6.66 -16.47
N SER A 371 -23.22 7.34 -17.61
CA SER A 371 -24.20 7.02 -18.62
C SER A 371 -23.66 5.95 -19.58
N ASN A 372 -24.55 5.18 -20.21
CA ASN A 372 -24.19 4.17 -21.22
C ASN A 372 -23.10 3.18 -20.78
N GLN A 373 -23.21 2.69 -19.54
CA GLN A 373 -22.22 1.80 -18.95
C GLN A 373 -21.98 0.55 -19.81
N ARG A 374 -20.77 0.36 -20.29
CA ARG A 374 -20.26 -0.88 -20.86
C ARG A 374 -19.47 -1.62 -19.81
N PHE A 375 -19.62 -2.93 -19.77
CA PHE A 375 -18.97 -3.76 -18.78
C PHE A 375 -17.98 -4.70 -19.47
N VAL A 376 -16.77 -4.76 -18.90
CA VAL A 376 -15.78 -5.80 -19.20
C VAL A 376 -15.70 -6.69 -17.98
N ARG A 377 -15.94 -7.98 -18.14
CA ARG A 377 -16.17 -8.90 -17.04
C ARG A 377 -17.33 -8.38 -16.16
N LYS A 378 -17.04 -7.91 -14.94
CA LYS A 378 -18.03 -7.38 -13.97
C LYS A 378 -17.85 -5.88 -13.66
N TYR A 379 -16.89 -5.23 -14.28
CA TYR A 379 -16.57 -3.84 -14.02
C TYR A 379 -16.92 -2.95 -15.21
N ILE A 380 -17.21 -1.69 -14.95
CA ILE A 380 -17.35 -0.67 -16.00
C ILE A 380 -16.01 -0.60 -16.76
N SER A 381 -16.10 -0.59 -18.10
CA SER A 381 -14.95 -0.56 -19.00
C SER A 381 -14.17 0.75 -18.90
N ASP A 382 -12.88 0.70 -19.24
CA ASP A 382 -12.04 1.89 -19.36
C ASP A 382 -12.54 2.79 -20.50
N GLU A 383 -13.05 2.22 -21.60
CA GLU A 383 -13.74 2.96 -22.65
C GLU A 383 -14.86 3.84 -22.08
N THR A 384 -15.75 3.29 -21.23
CA THR A 384 -16.80 4.07 -20.57
C THR A 384 -16.24 5.10 -19.59
N SER A 385 -15.17 4.77 -18.88
CA SER A 385 -14.49 5.68 -17.96
C SER A 385 -13.89 6.87 -18.71
N PHE A 386 -13.28 6.63 -19.88
CA PHE A 386 -12.68 7.67 -20.71
C PHE A 386 -13.73 8.50 -21.46
N ASP A 387 -14.85 7.90 -21.88
CA ASP A 387 -16.02 8.65 -22.36
C ASP A 387 -16.51 9.66 -21.30
N ARG A 388 -16.47 9.29 -20.02
CA ARG A 388 -16.83 10.22 -18.92
C ARG A 388 -15.84 11.36 -18.76
N ILE A 389 -14.54 11.15 -19.04
CA ILE A 389 -13.54 12.22 -19.08
C ILE A 389 -13.91 13.21 -20.20
N ILE A 390 -14.18 12.70 -21.41
CA ILE A 390 -14.56 13.51 -22.57
C ILE A 390 -15.85 14.29 -22.29
N GLU A 391 -16.88 13.62 -21.79
CA GLU A 391 -18.15 14.27 -21.41
C GLU A 391 -17.95 15.40 -20.40
N THR A 392 -17.08 15.19 -19.40
CA THR A 392 -16.75 16.19 -18.40
C THR A 392 -16.01 17.38 -19.00
N TYR A 393 -15.03 17.10 -19.89
CA TYR A 393 -14.30 18.13 -20.60
C TYR A 393 -15.24 18.98 -21.47
N GLU A 394 -16.15 18.35 -22.23
CA GLU A 394 -17.11 19.05 -23.11
C GLU A 394 -18.13 19.90 -22.35
N ASN A 395 -18.47 19.51 -21.09
CA ASN A 395 -19.45 20.20 -20.25
C ASN A 395 -18.83 21.09 -19.16
N LYS A 396 -17.51 21.27 -19.14
CA LYS A 396 -16.88 22.19 -18.20
C LYS A 396 -17.29 23.65 -18.48
N PRO A 397 -17.19 24.55 -17.50
CA PRO A 397 -17.46 25.97 -17.73
C PRO A 397 -16.55 26.55 -18.83
N ASP A 398 -17.13 27.33 -19.73
CA ASP A 398 -16.41 27.97 -20.84
C ASP A 398 -15.24 28.82 -20.34
N GLY A 399 -14.06 28.64 -20.94
CA GLY A 399 -12.85 29.40 -20.62
C GLY A 399 -12.24 29.07 -19.25
N GLN A 400 -12.74 28.06 -18.54
CA GLN A 400 -12.15 27.60 -17.29
C GLN A 400 -11.36 26.32 -17.54
N PRO A 401 -10.08 26.22 -17.16
CA PRO A 401 -9.32 24.99 -17.26
C PRO A 401 -9.88 23.93 -16.29
N ALA A 402 -9.88 22.67 -16.72
CA ALA A 402 -10.32 21.54 -15.92
C ALA A 402 -9.14 20.75 -15.36
N PHE A 403 -9.23 20.33 -14.11
CA PHE A 403 -8.46 19.24 -13.54
C PHE A 403 -9.38 18.03 -13.36
N ILE A 404 -9.17 17.00 -14.15
CA ILE A 404 -9.95 15.76 -14.11
C ILE A 404 -9.03 14.63 -13.61
N PHE A 405 -9.35 14.07 -12.46
CA PHE A 405 -8.69 12.91 -11.88
C PHE A 405 -9.61 11.70 -12.00
N ASN A 406 -9.24 10.76 -12.85
CA ASN A 406 -10.00 9.54 -13.12
C ASN A 406 -9.23 8.32 -12.60
N VAL A 407 -9.90 7.49 -11.80
CA VAL A 407 -9.38 6.22 -11.30
C VAL A 407 -10.22 5.11 -11.88
N THR A 408 -9.66 4.24 -12.71
CA THR A 408 -10.40 3.19 -13.41
C THR A 408 -10.73 1.97 -12.54
N MET A 409 -11.41 0.98 -13.11
CA MET A 409 -11.79 -0.25 -12.39
C MET A 409 -11.73 -1.52 -13.27
N GLN A 410 -11.64 -1.41 -14.61
CA GLN A 410 -11.76 -2.54 -15.54
C GLN A 410 -10.81 -3.68 -15.21
N ASN A 411 -9.56 -3.33 -14.92
CA ASN A 411 -8.47 -4.29 -14.73
C ASN A 411 -8.40 -4.87 -13.31
N HIS A 412 -9.33 -4.50 -12.41
CA HIS A 412 -9.33 -4.98 -11.02
C HIS A 412 -9.31 -6.51 -10.94
N GLY A 413 -8.62 -7.03 -9.93
CA GLY A 413 -8.33 -8.43 -9.71
C GLY A 413 -9.53 -9.40 -9.74
N GLY A 414 -9.21 -10.68 -9.71
CA GLY A 414 -10.12 -11.81 -9.94
C GLY A 414 -9.91 -12.38 -11.35
N TYR A 415 -8.64 -12.54 -11.78
CA TYR A 415 -8.27 -12.97 -13.14
C TYR A 415 -8.43 -14.48 -13.39
N THR A 416 -8.88 -15.24 -12.41
CA THR A 416 -9.10 -16.68 -12.51
C THR A 416 -10.53 -17.05 -12.89
N ASP A 417 -11.45 -16.08 -12.88
CA ASP A 417 -12.85 -16.29 -13.17
C ASP A 417 -13.10 -16.40 -14.68
N THR A 418 -14.09 -17.22 -15.06
CA THR A 418 -14.59 -17.29 -16.44
C THR A 418 -15.80 -16.37 -16.58
N TYR A 419 -15.74 -15.45 -17.54
CA TYR A 419 -16.81 -14.50 -17.80
C TYR A 419 -17.42 -14.72 -19.18
N TYR A 420 -18.75 -14.72 -19.26
CA TYR A 420 -19.46 -14.76 -20.54
C TYR A 420 -19.18 -13.49 -21.33
N GLY A 421 -18.73 -13.67 -22.59
CA GLY A 421 -18.43 -12.55 -23.49
C GLY A 421 -17.07 -11.89 -23.29
N PHE A 422 -16.20 -12.47 -22.48
CA PHE A 422 -14.79 -12.06 -22.38
C PHE A 422 -13.89 -13.25 -22.78
N ASP A 423 -13.12 -13.06 -23.83
CA ASP A 423 -12.15 -14.04 -24.34
C ASP A 423 -10.73 -13.48 -24.20
N ASN A 424 -9.78 -14.32 -23.78
CA ASN A 424 -8.37 -13.94 -23.73
C ASN A 424 -7.84 -13.76 -25.15
N THR A 425 -7.43 -12.56 -25.50
CA THR A 425 -6.87 -12.21 -26.83
C THR A 425 -5.35 -12.21 -26.81
N VAL A 426 -4.76 -12.07 -25.64
CA VAL A 426 -3.31 -12.17 -25.41
C VAL A 426 -3.04 -13.42 -24.58
N THR A 427 -2.08 -14.22 -25.02
CA THR A 427 -1.66 -15.44 -24.34
C THR A 427 -0.15 -15.52 -24.21
N ALA A 428 0.30 -16.03 -23.06
CA ALA A 428 1.69 -16.37 -22.78
C ALA A 428 1.84 -17.90 -22.71
N ASP A 429 1.63 -18.58 -23.83
CA ASP A 429 1.42 -20.04 -23.93
C ASP A 429 2.49 -20.87 -23.20
N LYS A 430 3.76 -20.40 -23.18
CA LYS A 430 4.86 -21.11 -22.50
C LYS A 430 4.76 -21.07 -20.98
N LEU A 431 4.03 -20.09 -20.42
CA LEU A 431 3.90 -19.90 -18.97
C LEU A 431 2.70 -20.66 -18.38
N ASN A 432 1.74 -21.06 -19.23
CA ASN A 432 0.57 -21.87 -18.86
C ASN A 432 -0.16 -21.28 -17.61
N ASN A 433 -0.38 -19.96 -17.61
CA ASN A 433 -1.04 -19.21 -16.55
C ASN A 433 -2.26 -18.43 -17.11
N SER A 434 -3.46 -18.98 -16.91
CA SER A 434 -4.69 -18.36 -17.40
C SER A 434 -5.01 -17.00 -16.75
N ALA A 435 -4.55 -16.76 -15.52
CA ALA A 435 -4.69 -15.47 -14.88
C ALA A 435 -3.83 -14.41 -15.57
N LEU A 436 -2.60 -14.77 -15.98
CA LEU A 436 -1.73 -13.92 -16.76
C LEU A 436 -2.36 -13.60 -18.13
N ASP A 437 -2.89 -14.61 -18.84
CA ASP A 437 -3.51 -14.41 -20.15
C ASP A 437 -4.73 -13.46 -20.06
N GLN A 438 -5.56 -13.64 -19.03
CA GLN A 438 -6.69 -12.74 -18.80
C GLN A 438 -6.23 -11.32 -18.49
N TYR A 439 -5.24 -11.17 -17.62
CA TYR A 439 -4.66 -9.87 -17.26
C TYR A 439 -4.07 -9.15 -18.50
N LEU A 440 -3.21 -9.81 -19.28
CA LEU A 440 -2.60 -9.21 -20.47
C LEU A 440 -3.64 -8.81 -21.52
N SER A 441 -4.74 -9.57 -21.62
CA SER A 441 -5.84 -9.24 -22.52
C SER A 441 -6.59 -7.98 -22.09
N LEU A 442 -6.73 -7.75 -20.77
CA LEU A 442 -7.30 -6.52 -20.22
C LEU A 442 -6.38 -5.32 -20.46
N ILE A 443 -5.09 -5.47 -20.19
CA ILE A 443 -4.09 -4.42 -20.45
C ILE A 443 -4.11 -3.97 -21.90
N LYS A 444 -4.25 -4.92 -22.85
CA LYS A 444 -4.34 -4.59 -24.26
C LYS A 444 -5.59 -3.77 -24.61
N MET A 445 -6.72 -4.03 -23.96
CA MET A 445 -7.94 -3.23 -24.14
C MET A 445 -7.71 -1.79 -23.62
N THR A 446 -7.16 -1.65 -22.42
CA THR A 446 -6.83 -0.33 -21.86
C THR A 446 -5.84 0.44 -22.73
N ASP A 447 -4.81 -0.21 -23.29
CA ASP A 447 -3.84 0.41 -24.19
C ASP A 447 -4.51 0.99 -25.46
N GLU A 448 -5.50 0.27 -26.01
CA GLU A 448 -6.31 0.74 -27.14
C GLU A 448 -7.23 1.90 -26.75
N ASP A 449 -7.87 1.82 -25.58
CA ASP A 449 -8.73 2.89 -25.06
C ASP A 449 -7.93 4.16 -24.76
N LEU A 450 -6.70 4.03 -24.19
CA LEU A 450 -5.79 5.15 -24.00
C LEU A 450 -5.41 5.81 -25.35
N LYS A 451 -5.13 5.01 -26.37
CA LYS A 451 -4.85 5.54 -27.70
C LYS A 451 -6.02 6.38 -28.21
N ASN A 452 -7.25 5.89 -28.07
CA ASN A 452 -8.46 6.60 -28.49
C ASN A 452 -8.65 7.91 -27.70
N LEU A 453 -8.37 7.92 -26.39
CA LEU A 453 -8.42 9.12 -25.56
C LEU A 453 -7.41 10.18 -26.01
N ILE A 454 -6.16 9.78 -26.28
CA ILE A 454 -5.11 10.68 -26.78
C ILE A 454 -5.47 11.18 -28.18
N GLU A 455 -6.01 10.32 -29.07
CA GLU A 455 -6.47 10.72 -30.40
C GLU A 455 -7.61 11.77 -30.31
N TYR A 456 -8.55 11.63 -29.39
CA TYR A 456 -9.57 12.66 -29.16
C TYR A 456 -8.94 14.00 -28.78
N PHE A 457 -8.06 14.02 -27.76
CA PHE A 457 -7.45 15.28 -27.28
C PHE A 457 -6.42 15.87 -28.25
N SER A 458 -5.88 15.09 -29.18
CA SER A 458 -5.03 15.61 -30.27
C SER A 458 -5.80 16.47 -31.27
N ASN A 459 -7.14 16.34 -31.31
CA ASN A 459 -8.01 17.06 -32.22
C ASN A 459 -8.77 18.23 -31.56
N VAL A 460 -8.49 18.54 -30.30
CA VAL A 460 -9.11 19.68 -29.63
C VAL A 460 -8.20 20.91 -29.66
N ASP A 461 -8.80 22.11 -29.77
CA ASP A 461 -8.06 23.37 -29.87
C ASP A 461 -7.48 23.84 -28.54
N GLU A 462 -8.14 23.49 -27.40
CA GLU A 462 -7.66 23.88 -26.07
C GLU A 462 -6.43 23.07 -25.69
N LYS A 463 -5.42 23.76 -25.15
CA LYS A 463 -4.24 23.08 -24.59
C LYS A 463 -4.67 22.05 -23.55
N THR A 464 -4.25 20.83 -23.73
CA THR A 464 -4.58 19.71 -22.86
C THR A 464 -3.36 18.83 -22.64
N ILE A 465 -3.09 18.50 -21.38
CA ILE A 465 -2.09 17.52 -20.99
C ILE A 465 -2.79 16.31 -20.39
N VAL A 466 -2.44 15.12 -20.85
CA VAL A 466 -2.96 13.83 -20.40
C VAL A 466 -1.84 13.10 -19.69
N VAL A 467 -2.10 12.68 -18.46
CA VAL A 467 -1.22 11.87 -17.64
C VAL A 467 -1.86 10.52 -17.44
N PHE A 468 -1.17 9.47 -17.80
CA PHE A 468 -1.63 8.09 -17.61
C PHE A 468 -0.60 7.28 -16.85
N PHE A 469 -1.00 6.52 -15.85
CA PHE A 469 -0.12 5.63 -15.09
C PHE A 469 -0.90 4.54 -14.37
N GLY A 470 -0.25 3.40 -14.12
CA GLY A 470 -0.80 2.35 -13.27
C GLY A 470 -0.72 2.70 -11.78
N ASP A 471 -1.67 2.25 -11.00
CA ASP A 471 -1.67 2.43 -9.54
C ASP A 471 -0.74 1.44 -8.83
N HIS A 472 -0.64 0.21 -9.30
CA HIS A 472 0.23 -0.86 -8.81
C HIS A 472 0.30 -2.02 -9.83
N GLN A 473 1.25 -2.94 -9.64
CA GLN A 473 1.24 -4.20 -10.40
C GLN A 473 0.14 -5.15 -9.91
N PRO A 474 -0.29 -6.12 -10.73
CA PRO A 474 -1.21 -7.16 -10.31
C PRO A 474 -0.59 -8.05 -9.22
N ASN A 475 -1.42 -8.79 -8.52
CA ASN A 475 -0.99 -9.71 -7.47
C ASN A 475 -0.18 -10.91 -8.02
N ASP A 476 0.33 -11.74 -7.11
CA ASP A 476 1.23 -12.85 -7.45
C ASP A 476 0.57 -13.96 -8.27
N THR A 477 -0.77 -14.08 -8.30
CA THR A 477 -1.44 -15.04 -9.18
C THR A 477 -1.16 -14.79 -10.66
N VAL A 478 -0.92 -13.52 -11.01
CA VAL A 478 -0.51 -13.09 -12.37
C VAL A 478 1.00 -13.13 -12.53
N ALA A 479 1.74 -12.47 -11.62
CA ALA A 479 3.16 -12.19 -11.79
C ALA A 479 4.08 -13.39 -11.54
N SER A 480 3.67 -14.36 -10.72
CA SER A 480 4.53 -15.47 -10.28
C SER A 480 5.09 -16.31 -11.43
N SER A 481 4.33 -16.50 -12.51
CA SER A 481 4.80 -17.28 -13.66
C SER A 481 5.88 -16.55 -14.47
N VAL A 482 5.79 -15.22 -14.59
CA VAL A 482 6.81 -14.40 -15.23
C VAL A 482 8.08 -14.37 -14.39
N LEU A 483 7.97 -14.17 -13.08
CA LEU A 483 9.09 -14.24 -12.14
C LEU A 483 9.80 -15.59 -12.23
N ALA A 484 9.05 -16.69 -12.16
CA ALA A 484 9.60 -18.05 -12.24
C ALA A 484 10.30 -18.33 -13.57
N ALA A 485 9.77 -17.85 -14.70
CA ALA A 485 10.40 -17.99 -16.01
C ALA A 485 11.76 -17.28 -16.08
N ASN A 486 11.95 -16.24 -15.28
CA ASN A 486 13.19 -15.47 -15.17
C ASN A 486 14.06 -15.89 -13.96
N GLY A 487 13.79 -17.06 -13.38
CA GLY A 487 14.60 -17.63 -12.30
C GLY A 487 14.42 -16.99 -10.93
N MET A 488 13.37 -16.18 -10.76
CA MET A 488 13.02 -15.53 -9.49
C MET A 488 11.97 -16.35 -8.73
N ASP A 489 12.18 -16.54 -7.43
CA ASP A 489 11.20 -17.17 -6.54
C ASP A 489 10.33 -16.11 -5.87
N TYR A 490 9.07 -16.00 -6.27
CA TYR A 490 8.14 -14.99 -5.74
C TYR A 490 7.94 -15.08 -4.22
N ASN A 491 8.20 -16.24 -3.59
CA ASN A 491 8.18 -16.39 -2.14
C ASN A 491 9.44 -15.89 -1.44
N ASN A 492 10.52 -15.61 -2.20
CA ASN A 492 11.83 -15.27 -1.63
C ASN A 492 12.60 -14.34 -2.57
N LEU A 493 11.98 -13.23 -2.95
CA LEU A 493 12.63 -12.22 -3.77
C LEU A 493 13.75 -11.52 -3.00
N SER A 494 14.89 -11.29 -3.64
CA SER A 494 15.91 -10.37 -3.15
C SER A 494 15.38 -8.94 -3.13
N ASN A 495 16.04 -8.02 -2.41
CA ASN A 495 15.63 -6.62 -2.36
C ASN A 495 15.58 -5.96 -3.76
N GLU A 496 16.48 -6.32 -4.66
CA GLU A 496 16.50 -5.78 -6.02
C GLU A 496 15.35 -6.36 -6.88
N GLU A 497 15.08 -7.65 -6.76
CA GLU A 497 13.93 -8.29 -7.44
C GLU A 497 12.60 -7.77 -6.89
N LEU A 498 12.51 -7.53 -5.58
CA LEU A 498 11.31 -6.97 -4.96
C LEU A 498 10.98 -5.58 -5.52
N LYS A 499 11.97 -4.72 -5.76
CA LYS A 499 11.77 -3.38 -6.35
C LYS A 499 11.08 -3.45 -7.71
N LEU A 500 11.32 -4.48 -8.50
CA LEU A 500 10.69 -4.66 -9.81
C LEU A 500 9.16 -4.83 -9.70
N ARG A 501 8.68 -5.41 -8.58
CA ARG A 501 7.24 -5.58 -8.29
C ARG A 501 6.51 -4.28 -7.98
N TYR A 502 7.24 -3.17 -7.85
CA TYR A 502 6.70 -1.85 -7.52
C TYR A 502 6.94 -0.83 -8.62
N GLN A 503 7.13 -1.29 -9.87
CA GLN A 503 7.31 -0.44 -11.04
C GLN A 503 6.10 -0.55 -11.96
N VAL A 504 5.54 0.60 -12.33
CA VAL A 504 4.45 0.72 -13.29
C VAL A 504 4.81 1.76 -14.34
N PRO A 505 4.39 1.62 -15.61
CA PRO A 505 4.66 2.61 -16.63
C PRO A 505 3.85 3.89 -16.40
N TYR A 506 4.40 5.03 -16.83
CA TYR A 506 3.65 6.27 -16.92
C TYR A 506 3.91 7.00 -18.23
N VAL A 507 2.93 7.77 -18.66
CA VAL A 507 2.96 8.65 -19.83
C VAL A 507 2.44 10.03 -19.42
N ILE A 508 3.15 11.08 -19.81
CA ILE A 508 2.64 12.45 -19.85
C ILE A 508 2.67 12.87 -21.31
N TRP A 509 1.52 13.17 -21.88
CA TRP A 509 1.37 13.60 -23.27
C TRP A 509 0.61 14.93 -23.32
N ALA A 510 0.96 15.80 -24.25
CA ALA A 510 0.25 17.05 -24.48
C ALA A 510 -0.05 17.27 -25.96
N ASN A 511 -1.16 17.98 -26.26
CA ASN A 511 -1.45 18.44 -27.62
C ASN A 511 -0.77 19.76 -27.97
N TYR A 512 0.19 20.18 -27.16
CA TYR A 512 1.02 21.37 -27.35
C TYR A 512 2.47 21.06 -26.95
N ASP A 513 3.39 21.95 -27.30
CA ASP A 513 4.83 21.76 -27.11
C ASP A 513 5.20 21.70 -25.63
N ILE A 514 5.79 20.58 -25.20
CA ILE A 514 6.36 20.33 -23.87
C ILE A 514 7.75 19.70 -24.01
N ASP A 515 8.57 19.80 -22.94
CA ASP A 515 9.84 19.09 -22.90
C ASP A 515 9.62 17.56 -23.00
N GLU A 516 10.38 16.90 -23.86
CA GLU A 516 10.30 15.47 -24.12
C GLU A 516 11.31 14.69 -23.31
N ALA A 517 10.93 13.52 -22.82
CA ALA A 517 11.85 12.59 -22.18
C ALA A 517 11.34 11.14 -22.27
N ALA A 518 12.25 10.22 -22.55
CA ALA A 518 11.97 8.78 -22.51
C ALA A 518 12.80 8.11 -21.43
N GLY A 519 12.23 7.12 -20.73
CA GLY A 519 12.90 6.38 -19.68
C GLY A 519 13.24 7.21 -18.42
N LYS A 520 12.42 8.22 -18.11
CA LYS A 520 12.60 9.06 -16.92
C LYS A 520 11.89 8.46 -15.71
N ASP A 521 12.56 7.58 -14.99
CA ASP A 521 12.00 6.97 -13.80
C ASP A 521 11.87 7.96 -12.64
N THR A 522 10.79 7.80 -11.87
CA THR A 522 10.50 8.61 -10.68
C THR A 522 9.65 7.82 -9.68
N SER A 523 9.15 8.47 -8.63
CA SER A 523 8.14 7.91 -7.72
C SER A 523 6.86 8.74 -7.71
N VAL A 524 5.77 8.13 -7.27
CA VAL A 524 4.42 8.67 -7.37
C VAL A 524 4.28 10.04 -6.69
N ASN A 525 4.91 10.24 -5.54
CA ASN A 525 4.88 11.49 -4.77
C ASN A 525 5.44 12.71 -5.52
N TYR A 526 6.29 12.51 -6.54
CA TYR A 526 6.84 13.58 -7.36
C TYR A 526 6.03 13.86 -8.63
N LEU A 527 5.20 12.90 -9.06
CA LEU A 527 4.56 12.97 -10.38
C LEU A 527 3.72 14.23 -10.55
N ALA A 528 2.93 14.63 -9.53
CA ALA A 528 2.11 15.84 -9.60
C ALA A 528 2.95 17.11 -9.84
N ALA A 529 4.09 17.25 -9.15
CA ALA A 529 4.99 18.38 -9.34
C ALA A 529 5.66 18.37 -10.74
N ASN A 530 6.03 17.18 -11.23
CA ASN A 530 6.54 17.00 -12.60
C ASN A 530 5.49 17.35 -13.66
N VAL A 531 4.22 16.99 -13.43
CA VAL A 531 3.11 17.34 -14.33
C VAL A 531 2.93 18.87 -14.40
N LEU A 532 2.92 19.56 -13.27
CA LEU A 532 2.81 21.02 -13.26
C LEU A 532 3.95 21.68 -14.01
N LYS A 533 5.18 21.18 -13.81
CA LYS A 533 6.36 21.67 -14.54
C LYS A 533 6.22 21.44 -16.05
N ALA A 534 5.84 20.23 -16.47
CA ALA A 534 5.62 19.91 -17.90
C ALA A 534 4.50 20.75 -18.51
N ALA A 535 3.41 20.97 -17.75
CA ALA A 535 2.27 21.79 -18.16
C ALA A 535 2.56 23.29 -18.24
N GLY A 536 3.71 23.76 -17.70
CA GLY A 536 4.02 25.18 -17.57
C GLY A 536 3.17 25.90 -16.53
N VAL A 537 2.47 25.16 -15.65
CA VAL A 537 1.64 25.72 -14.56
C VAL A 537 2.53 26.02 -13.36
N PRO A 538 2.39 27.20 -12.70
CA PRO A 538 3.19 27.51 -11.51
C PRO A 538 3.09 26.42 -10.44
N THR A 539 4.18 26.20 -9.72
CA THR A 539 4.21 25.31 -8.56
C THR A 539 4.00 26.11 -7.27
N ASN A 540 3.36 25.51 -6.26
CA ASN A 540 3.36 26.08 -4.91
C ASN A 540 4.67 25.72 -4.16
N ASP A 541 4.84 26.29 -2.96
CA ASP A 541 6.05 26.10 -2.16
C ASP A 541 6.39 24.62 -1.90
N TYR A 542 5.38 23.79 -1.67
CA TYR A 542 5.59 22.37 -1.41
C TYR A 542 5.98 21.59 -2.67
N GLN A 543 5.38 21.89 -3.80
CA GLN A 543 5.75 21.26 -5.07
C GLN A 543 7.14 21.70 -5.53
N SER A 544 7.49 22.97 -5.29
CA SER A 544 8.87 23.48 -5.50
C SER A 544 9.88 22.77 -4.61
N PHE A 545 9.53 22.52 -3.34
CA PHE A 545 10.32 21.69 -2.44
C PHE A 545 10.48 20.26 -3.00
N LEU A 546 9.41 19.62 -3.47
CA LEU A 546 9.44 18.25 -4.01
C LEU A 546 10.34 18.15 -5.25
N LEU A 547 10.27 19.12 -6.18
CA LEU A 547 11.15 19.15 -7.36
C LEU A 547 12.63 19.26 -6.95
N LYS A 548 12.93 20.06 -5.93
CA LYS A 548 14.29 20.17 -5.42
C LYS A 548 14.74 18.93 -4.65
N LEU A 549 13.84 18.30 -3.89
CA LEU A 549 14.10 17.04 -3.21
C LEU A 549 14.41 15.92 -4.21
N GLN A 550 13.69 15.88 -5.33
CA GLN A 550 13.87 14.89 -6.40
C GLN A 550 15.29 14.95 -7.03
N GLU A 551 15.94 16.12 -7.06
CA GLU A 551 17.32 16.23 -7.55
C GLU A 551 18.30 15.45 -6.66
N GLU A 552 18.07 15.42 -5.34
CA GLU A 552 18.90 14.69 -4.37
C GLU A 552 18.40 13.25 -4.17
N TYR A 553 17.08 13.05 -4.14
CA TYR A 553 16.42 11.76 -3.95
C TYR A 553 15.43 11.51 -5.09
N PRO A 554 15.88 10.98 -6.25
CA PRO A 554 15.03 10.82 -7.44
C PRO A 554 13.86 9.86 -7.25
N ILE A 555 13.96 8.94 -6.29
CA ILE A 555 12.92 7.96 -5.96
C ILE A 555 12.78 7.89 -4.44
N ILE A 556 11.54 8.07 -3.95
CA ILE A 556 11.15 7.82 -2.57
C ILE A 556 9.81 7.08 -2.58
N SER A 557 9.80 5.82 -2.17
CA SER A 557 8.59 5.02 -1.96
C SER A 557 8.74 4.16 -0.70
N ALA A 558 7.70 3.47 -0.29
CA ALA A 558 7.74 2.58 0.88
C ALA A 558 8.81 1.48 0.79
N VAL A 559 9.20 1.10 -0.43
CA VAL A 559 10.13 -0.01 -0.68
C VAL A 559 11.49 0.44 -1.24
N ARG A 560 11.61 1.72 -1.65
CA ARG A 560 12.82 2.21 -2.31
C ARG A 560 13.07 3.69 -2.01
N THR A 561 14.30 4.00 -1.58
CA THR A 561 14.79 5.37 -1.47
C THR A 561 16.17 5.44 -2.11
N ASP A 562 16.27 6.14 -3.24
CA ASP A 562 17.52 6.33 -3.97
C ASP A 562 18.06 7.73 -3.69
N LYS A 563 19.35 7.81 -3.42
CA LYS A 563 20.08 9.08 -3.29
C LYS A 563 21.05 9.24 -4.45
N THR A 564 21.03 10.42 -5.07
CA THR A 564 22.00 10.75 -6.14
C THR A 564 23.43 10.69 -5.58
N ALA A 565 24.30 9.90 -6.19
CA ALA A 565 25.70 9.82 -5.78
C ALA A 565 26.37 11.21 -5.91
N ASP A 566 27.00 11.66 -4.83
CA ASP A 566 27.73 12.93 -4.82
C ASP A 566 28.93 12.86 -5.79
N LYS A 567 28.74 13.41 -7.01
CA LYS A 567 29.77 13.45 -8.06
C LYS A 567 31.03 14.25 -7.66
N THR A 568 31.02 14.88 -6.47
CA THR A 568 32.14 15.67 -5.95
C THR A 568 33.14 14.85 -5.14
N LEU A 569 32.76 13.65 -4.64
CA LEU A 569 33.64 12.82 -3.81
C LEU A 569 34.62 11.97 -4.63
N ASP A 570 34.32 11.61 -5.87
CA ASP A 570 35.21 10.81 -6.72
C ASP A 570 36.43 11.57 -7.27
N LYS A 571 36.49 12.90 -7.13
CA LYS A 571 37.66 13.69 -7.51
C LYS A 571 38.62 14.00 -6.35
N ALA A 572 38.31 13.60 -5.12
CA ALA A 572 39.09 13.95 -3.92
C ALA A 572 39.93 12.82 -3.36
N SER A 573 39.91 11.60 -3.94
CA SER A 573 40.65 10.44 -3.42
C SER A 573 42.14 10.38 -3.81
N ASN A 574 42.69 11.44 -4.45
CA ASN A 574 44.13 11.50 -4.76
C ASN A 574 44.73 12.84 -4.35
N LYS A 575 44.74 13.16 -3.07
CA LYS A 575 45.79 13.98 -2.44
C LYS A 575 45.70 13.92 -0.91
N SER A 576 46.70 13.24 -0.33
CA SER A 576 47.02 13.40 1.07
C SER A 576 47.47 14.83 1.32
N ASP A 577 46.83 15.56 2.24
CA ASP A 577 47.53 16.55 3.06
C ASP A 577 46.76 16.81 4.38
N LYS A 578 47.52 16.67 5.45
CA LYS A 578 47.18 17.08 6.81
C LYS A 578 47.17 18.59 6.89
N ALA A 579 46.13 19.20 7.44
CA ALA A 579 46.29 20.23 8.48
C ALA A 579 44.96 20.87 8.87
N THR A 580 44.61 20.75 10.14
CA THR A 580 44.06 21.74 11.09
C THR A 580 43.06 22.80 10.58
N GLY A 581 41.88 22.81 11.23
CA GLY A 581 41.01 23.98 11.24
C GLY A 581 39.53 23.67 11.39
N SER A 582 39.09 23.53 12.64
CA SER A 582 37.67 23.53 13.01
C SER A 582 36.93 24.72 12.42
N LYS A 583 36.18 24.53 11.33
CA LYS A 583 35.04 25.37 10.98
C LYS A 583 33.80 24.48 11.15
N LYS A 584 32.91 24.89 12.07
CA LYS A 584 31.57 24.36 12.17
C LYS A 584 30.97 24.34 10.76
N LYS A 585 30.85 23.13 10.15
CA LYS A 585 29.97 22.91 9.00
C LYS A 585 28.58 23.30 9.48
N LYS A 586 27.96 24.31 8.86
CA LYS A 586 26.52 24.48 8.87
C LYS A 586 25.99 23.10 8.53
N ALA A 587 25.16 22.50 9.38
CA ALA A 587 24.50 21.25 9.09
C ALA A 587 23.79 21.46 7.75
N ASP A 588 24.20 20.75 6.71
CA ASP A 588 23.41 20.62 5.50
C ASP A 588 22.07 20.09 5.98
N SER A 589 20.98 20.81 5.71
CA SER A 589 19.64 20.36 6.07
C SER A 589 19.47 19.00 5.38
N ASP A 590 19.17 17.96 6.16
CA ASP A 590 18.82 16.67 5.61
C ASP A 590 17.45 16.80 4.96
N MET A 591 17.40 16.99 3.64
CA MET A 591 16.16 17.23 2.90
C MET A 591 15.13 16.10 3.11
N LEU A 592 15.60 14.87 3.38
CA LEU A 592 14.70 13.77 3.71
C LEU A 592 14.02 13.99 5.07
N ASN A 593 14.74 14.55 6.06
CA ASN A 593 14.16 14.92 7.34
C ASN A 593 13.20 16.11 7.19
N ASP A 594 13.55 17.09 6.36
CA ASP A 594 12.66 18.21 6.04
C ASP A 594 11.37 17.71 5.39
N TYR A 595 11.44 16.70 4.52
CA TYR A 595 10.27 16.08 3.93
C TYR A 595 9.38 15.40 4.98
N LYS A 596 9.96 14.68 5.94
CA LYS A 596 9.19 14.09 7.07
C LYS A 596 8.48 15.17 7.89
N LEU A 597 9.15 16.29 8.18
CA LEU A 597 8.56 17.40 8.94
C LEU A 597 7.39 18.02 8.18
N LEU A 598 7.56 18.28 6.87
CA LEU A 598 6.53 18.88 6.02
C LEU A 598 5.33 17.94 5.83
N GLN A 599 5.57 16.64 5.59
CA GLN A 599 4.50 15.65 5.47
C GLN A 599 3.69 15.58 6.77
N TYR A 600 4.36 15.49 7.94
CA TYR A 600 3.67 15.44 9.23
C TYR A 600 2.80 16.69 9.43
N TYR A 601 3.35 17.89 9.14
CA TYR A 601 2.62 19.14 9.25
C TYR A 601 1.39 19.16 8.34
N ARG A 602 1.54 18.81 7.07
CA ARG A 602 0.47 18.83 6.07
C ARG A 602 -0.65 17.83 6.36
N LEU A 603 -0.32 16.71 6.99
CA LEU A 603 -1.26 15.63 7.24
C LEU A 603 -1.98 15.76 8.60
N PHE A 604 -1.30 16.28 9.63
CA PHE A 604 -1.82 16.26 11.00
C PHE A 604 -2.02 17.64 11.64
N ASP A 605 -1.30 18.65 11.20
CA ASP A 605 -1.27 19.96 11.86
C ASP A 605 -1.58 21.12 10.89
N TRP A 606 -2.08 20.80 9.68
CA TRP A 606 -2.46 21.82 8.69
C TRP A 606 -3.63 22.66 9.19
N GLU A 607 -3.51 23.96 9.01
CA GLU A 607 -4.56 24.94 9.29
C GLU A 607 -4.83 25.71 7.98
N ASP A 608 -6.09 25.69 7.51
CA ASP A 608 -6.52 26.51 6.40
C ASP A 608 -6.28 27.99 6.75
N LYS A 609 -5.62 28.75 5.86
CA LYS A 609 -5.36 30.18 6.04
C LYS A 609 -6.59 31.02 5.71
#